data_9469c91b2a16e0d586d23195518c8ed0
#
_entry.id   9469c91b2a16e0d586d23195518c8ed0
#
_cell.length_a   1.000
_cell.length_b   1.000
_cell.length_c   1.000
_cell.angle_alpha   90.00
_cell.angle_beta   90.00
_cell.angle_gamma   90.00
#
_symmetry.space_group_name_H-M   'P 1'
#
loop_
_entity.id
_entity.type
_entity.pdbx_description
1 polymer ?
#
loop_
_entity_poly.entity_id
_entity_poly.type
_entity_poly.pdbx_seq_one_letter_code
_entity_poly.pdbx_strand_id
1 'polypeptide(L)'
;MPILEIKNLIKKYHTKNVIDNISLNVDSGKIVGLLGPNGSGKTTLIKLLAGLLTATSGDILIDNKEIGIETKAIVSFLPDRPYFANWMKVHDILAFFADFYRDFSMKKAMEMLKLLNIGVNDRIKTMSKGTKEKLNLVLVMSRAARLYLLDEPIAGVDPAARDYILRTIISNYSEDSSVIITTHHIADVEKILDDVIFLNEGKIELNSAVEDLREEHGKSVDEIFRETYICLGG
;
A
#
# COMPACT_ATOMS: atom_id res chain seq x y z
N MET A 1 0.90 13.11 -15.47
CA MET A 1 -0.55 12.73 -15.57
C MET A 1 -0.90 11.91 -14.34
N PRO A 2 -2.06 12.11 -13.73
CA PRO A 2 -2.42 11.35 -12.56
C PRO A 2 -2.59 9.85 -12.89
N ILE A 3 -2.00 8.99 -12.05
CA ILE A 3 -2.24 7.54 -12.09
C ILE A 3 -3.55 7.19 -11.38
N LEU A 4 -3.94 8.00 -10.41
CA LEU A 4 -5.17 7.83 -9.62
C LEU A 4 -5.93 9.16 -9.57
N GLU A 5 -7.21 9.11 -9.91
CA GLU A 5 -8.16 10.20 -9.70
C GLU A 5 -9.34 9.69 -8.87
N ILE A 6 -9.69 10.43 -7.84
CA ILE A 6 -10.85 10.17 -6.99
C ILE A 6 -11.73 11.42 -6.99
N LYS A 7 -13.05 11.25 -7.24
CA LYS A 7 -14.02 12.35 -7.27
C LYS A 7 -15.21 12.04 -6.36
N ASN A 8 -15.42 12.88 -5.35
CA ASN A 8 -16.58 12.84 -4.43
C ASN A 8 -16.86 11.44 -3.86
N LEU A 9 -15.80 10.70 -3.53
CA LEU A 9 -15.90 9.30 -3.11
C LEU A 9 -16.52 9.17 -1.73
N ILE A 10 -17.56 8.35 -1.63
CA ILE A 10 -18.24 8.01 -0.37
C ILE A 10 -18.29 6.49 -0.22
N LYS A 11 -17.94 6.01 0.98
CA LYS A 11 -18.22 4.63 1.40
C LYS A 11 -18.96 4.61 2.73
N LYS A 12 -20.16 4.03 2.70
CA LYS A 12 -20.99 3.80 3.87
C LYS A 12 -21.00 2.33 4.27
N TYR A 13 -21.00 2.09 5.57
CA TYR A 13 -21.42 0.84 6.19
C TYR A 13 -22.58 1.13 7.12
N HIS A 14 -23.75 0.59 6.79
CA HIS A 14 -25.02 0.92 7.47
C HIS A 14 -25.25 2.45 7.46
N THR A 15 -25.19 3.09 8.62
CA THR A 15 -25.42 4.54 8.78
C THR A 15 -24.15 5.38 8.84
N LYS A 16 -22.95 4.74 8.95
CA LYS A 16 -21.69 5.46 9.14
C LYS A 16 -20.94 5.63 7.81
N ASN A 17 -20.59 6.88 7.49
CA ASN A 17 -19.62 7.15 6.42
C ASN A 17 -18.22 6.77 6.96
N VAL A 18 -17.55 5.83 6.29
CA VAL A 18 -16.15 5.47 6.58
C VAL A 18 -15.20 6.20 5.63
N ILE A 19 -15.67 6.51 4.43
CA ILE A 19 -15.08 7.50 3.52
C ILE A 19 -16.17 8.51 3.25
N ASP A 20 -15.87 9.79 3.42
CA ASP A 20 -16.85 10.88 3.43
C ASP A 20 -16.45 11.99 2.44
N ASN A 21 -16.94 11.85 1.21
CA ASN A 21 -16.80 12.83 0.13
C ASN A 21 -15.35 13.26 -0.15
N ILE A 22 -14.45 12.30 -0.34
CA ILE A 22 -13.06 12.63 -0.67
C ILE A 22 -12.85 12.82 -2.17
N SER A 23 -12.00 13.78 -2.51
CA SER A 23 -11.50 13.99 -3.88
C SER A 23 -10.00 14.22 -3.80
N LEU A 24 -9.25 13.48 -4.61
CA LEU A 24 -7.79 13.61 -4.68
C LEU A 24 -7.24 13.07 -6.00
N ASN A 25 -6.05 13.54 -6.36
CA ASN A 25 -5.27 13.01 -7.47
C ASN A 25 -3.90 12.58 -6.97
N VAL A 26 -3.36 11.50 -7.55
CA VAL A 26 -1.98 11.05 -7.33
C VAL A 26 -1.31 10.99 -8.69
N ASP A 27 -0.21 11.71 -8.86
CA ASP A 27 0.56 11.69 -10.09
C ASP A 27 1.35 10.38 -10.24
N SER A 28 1.64 10.02 -11.51
CA SER A 28 2.51 8.89 -11.83
C SER A 28 3.92 9.16 -11.31
N GLY A 29 4.64 8.10 -10.91
CA GLY A 29 5.99 8.23 -10.42
C GLY A 29 6.08 8.85 -9.01
N LYS A 30 5.16 8.52 -8.11
CA LYS A 30 5.16 9.03 -6.74
C LYS A 30 5.04 7.92 -5.71
N ILE A 31 5.76 8.05 -4.60
CA ILE A 31 5.57 7.24 -3.40
C ILE A 31 4.78 8.09 -2.41
N VAL A 32 3.54 7.71 -2.16
CA VAL A 32 2.58 8.47 -1.35
C VAL A 32 2.29 7.78 -0.03
N GLY A 33 2.45 8.48 1.08
CA GLY A 33 2.05 8.03 2.40
C GLY A 33 0.57 8.34 2.67
N LEU A 34 -0.27 7.32 2.81
CA LEU A 34 -1.65 7.48 3.29
C LEU A 34 -1.67 7.25 4.81
N LEU A 35 -1.64 8.34 5.56
CA LEU A 35 -1.45 8.36 7.00
C LEU A 35 -2.74 8.74 7.72
N GLY A 36 -2.88 8.33 8.97
CA GLY A 36 -4.05 8.65 9.77
C GLY A 36 -4.20 7.72 10.98
N PRO A 37 -4.99 8.08 11.99
CA PRO A 37 -5.24 7.25 13.15
C PRO A 37 -5.95 5.93 12.81
N ASN A 38 -5.98 5.00 13.75
CA ASN A 38 -6.73 3.76 13.59
C ASN A 38 -8.22 4.06 13.41
N GLY A 39 -8.84 3.40 12.42
CA GLY A 39 -10.25 3.63 12.10
C GLY A 39 -10.53 4.85 11.22
N SER A 40 -9.53 5.58 10.77
CA SER A 40 -9.70 6.76 9.89
C SER A 40 -10.22 6.44 8.48
N GLY A 41 -10.15 5.16 8.04
CA GLY A 41 -10.63 4.72 6.73
C GLY A 41 -9.55 4.26 5.75
N LYS A 42 -8.24 4.29 6.11
CA LYS A 42 -7.12 3.93 5.22
C LYS A 42 -7.29 2.57 4.52
N THR A 43 -7.46 1.50 5.29
CA THR A 43 -7.67 0.15 4.73
C THR A 43 -8.94 0.08 3.86
N THR A 44 -9.99 0.84 4.20
CA THR A 44 -11.20 0.91 3.37
C THR A 44 -10.91 1.58 2.04
N LEU A 45 -10.18 2.69 2.05
CA LEU A 45 -9.79 3.40 0.84
C LEU A 45 -8.91 2.50 -0.05
N ILE A 46 -7.86 1.90 0.52
CA ILE A 46 -7.00 0.95 -0.21
C ILE A 46 -7.81 -0.19 -0.85
N LYS A 47 -8.77 -0.77 -0.13
CA LYS A 47 -9.63 -1.85 -0.67
C LYS A 47 -10.57 -1.38 -1.77
N LEU A 48 -11.04 -0.13 -1.73
CA LEU A 48 -11.80 0.48 -2.82
C LEU A 48 -10.92 0.62 -4.07
N LEU A 49 -9.68 1.13 -3.92
CA LEU A 49 -8.73 1.27 -5.01
C LEU A 49 -8.31 -0.09 -5.61
N ALA A 50 -8.17 -1.11 -4.77
CA ALA A 50 -7.87 -2.48 -5.21
C ALA A 50 -9.09 -3.17 -5.87
N GLY A 51 -10.27 -2.54 -5.91
CA GLY A 51 -11.49 -3.12 -6.43
C GLY A 51 -12.03 -4.31 -5.63
N LEU A 52 -11.69 -4.37 -4.32
CA LEU A 52 -12.20 -5.36 -3.37
C LEU A 52 -13.47 -4.90 -2.66
N LEU A 53 -13.74 -3.61 -2.71
CA LEU A 53 -14.96 -2.99 -2.21
C LEU A 53 -15.55 -2.10 -3.31
N THR A 54 -16.88 -1.96 -3.30
CA THR A 54 -17.58 -1.02 -4.18
C THR A 54 -17.88 0.26 -3.42
N ALA A 55 -17.66 1.41 -4.04
CA ALA A 55 -18.06 2.70 -3.51
C ALA A 55 -19.59 2.79 -3.33
N THR A 56 -20.03 3.61 -2.38
CA THR A 56 -21.45 3.95 -2.25
C THR A 56 -21.84 5.00 -3.27
N SER A 57 -20.96 5.98 -3.52
CA SER A 57 -21.05 6.97 -4.59
C SER A 57 -19.69 7.58 -4.87
N GLY A 58 -19.59 8.36 -5.95
CA GLY A 58 -18.34 8.95 -6.43
C GLY A 58 -17.57 8.00 -7.33
N ASP A 59 -16.52 8.53 -7.95
CA ASP A 59 -15.78 7.85 -9.01
C ASP A 59 -14.32 7.64 -8.61
N ILE A 60 -13.76 6.53 -9.07
CA ILE A 60 -12.34 6.19 -8.96
C ILE A 60 -11.84 5.83 -10.35
N LEU A 61 -10.84 6.54 -10.83
CA LEU A 61 -10.14 6.23 -12.06
C LEU A 61 -8.68 5.88 -11.75
N ILE A 62 -8.22 4.75 -12.28
CA ILE A 62 -6.81 4.34 -12.25
C ILE A 62 -6.34 4.25 -13.70
N ASP A 63 -5.31 5.03 -14.05
CA ASP A 63 -4.82 5.14 -15.42
C ASP A 63 -5.95 5.52 -16.41
N ASN A 64 -6.79 6.49 -16.01
CA ASN A 64 -8.00 6.95 -16.72
C ASN A 64 -9.08 5.86 -16.95
N LYS A 65 -9.07 4.78 -16.18
CA LYS A 65 -10.02 3.67 -16.29
C LYS A 65 -10.79 3.47 -14.99
N GLU A 66 -12.07 3.17 -15.09
CA GLU A 66 -12.87 2.77 -13.94
C GLU A 66 -12.39 1.45 -13.34
N ILE A 67 -12.65 1.25 -12.04
CA ILE A 67 -12.28 0.02 -11.33
C ILE A 67 -12.90 -1.20 -12.00
N GLY A 68 -12.07 -2.09 -12.52
CA GLY A 68 -12.50 -3.26 -13.27
C GLY A 68 -11.37 -4.25 -13.58
N ILE A 69 -11.56 -5.07 -14.58
CA ILE A 69 -10.57 -6.11 -14.99
C ILE A 69 -9.26 -5.44 -15.41
N GLU A 70 -9.33 -4.35 -16.18
CA GLU A 70 -8.15 -3.66 -16.70
C GLU A 70 -7.32 -3.02 -15.58
N THR A 71 -7.97 -2.37 -14.61
CA THR A 71 -7.26 -1.77 -13.47
C THR A 71 -6.68 -2.83 -12.55
N LYS A 72 -7.35 -3.97 -12.33
CA LYS A 72 -6.80 -5.10 -11.57
C LYS A 72 -5.56 -5.72 -12.20
N ALA A 73 -5.42 -5.62 -13.52
CA ALA A 73 -4.22 -6.09 -14.23
C ALA A 73 -2.99 -5.22 -13.94
N ILE A 74 -3.16 -3.93 -13.67
CA ILE A 74 -2.08 -2.96 -13.44
C ILE A 74 -1.92 -2.53 -11.98
N VAL A 75 -2.78 -2.99 -11.08
CA VAL A 75 -2.71 -2.74 -9.63
C VAL A 75 -2.13 -3.96 -8.92
N SER A 76 -1.15 -3.75 -8.07
CA SER A 76 -0.61 -4.77 -7.17
C SER A 76 -0.95 -4.41 -5.73
N PHE A 77 -1.61 -5.30 -5.01
CA PHE A 77 -2.13 -5.03 -3.66
C PHE A 77 -1.50 -5.95 -2.61
N LEU A 78 -0.91 -5.34 -1.58
CA LEU A 78 -0.44 -6.00 -0.37
C LEU A 78 -1.44 -5.77 0.76
N PRO A 79 -2.20 -6.78 1.20
CA PRO A 79 -3.10 -6.65 2.35
C PRO A 79 -2.32 -6.70 3.68
N ASP A 80 -2.93 -6.14 4.73
CA ASP A 80 -2.42 -6.17 6.11
C ASP A 80 -2.21 -7.59 6.66
N ARG A 81 -2.90 -8.58 6.10
CA ARG A 81 -2.80 -10.00 6.51
C ARG A 81 -2.62 -10.91 5.30
N PRO A 82 -1.62 -11.82 5.35
CA PRO A 82 -1.47 -12.85 4.33
C PRO A 82 -2.70 -13.76 4.25
N TYR A 83 -3.10 -14.11 3.03
CA TYR A 83 -4.31 -14.92 2.74
C TYR A 83 -4.01 -16.32 2.19
N PHE A 84 -2.76 -16.80 2.35
CA PHE A 84 -2.36 -18.09 1.81
C PHE A 84 -2.94 -19.27 2.60
N ALA A 85 -3.35 -20.32 1.88
CA ALA A 85 -3.79 -21.54 2.50
C ALA A 85 -2.62 -22.29 3.15
N ASN A 86 -2.83 -22.77 4.37
CA ASN A 86 -1.76 -23.41 5.17
C ASN A 86 -1.13 -24.66 4.55
N TRP A 87 -1.85 -25.34 3.64
CA TRP A 87 -1.38 -26.54 2.95
C TRP A 87 -0.42 -26.25 1.79
N MET A 88 -0.42 -25.01 1.25
CA MET A 88 0.41 -24.61 0.13
C MET A 88 1.89 -24.53 0.51
N LYS A 89 2.74 -24.76 -0.49
CA LYS A 89 4.17 -24.44 -0.47
C LYS A 89 4.42 -23.13 -1.22
N VAL A 90 5.59 -22.55 -1.03
CA VAL A 90 5.98 -21.31 -1.72
C VAL A 90 5.89 -21.46 -3.25
N HIS A 91 6.41 -22.57 -3.79
CA HIS A 91 6.37 -22.80 -5.25
C HIS A 91 4.94 -22.88 -5.80
N ASP A 92 3.96 -23.39 -5.03
CA ASP A 92 2.57 -23.45 -5.47
C ASP A 92 1.99 -22.04 -5.62
N ILE A 93 2.34 -21.15 -4.68
CA ILE A 93 1.90 -19.76 -4.69
C ILE A 93 2.57 -18.99 -5.83
N LEU A 94 3.87 -19.20 -6.05
CA LEU A 94 4.58 -18.58 -7.18
C LEU A 94 3.97 -18.99 -8.52
N ALA A 95 3.68 -20.28 -8.70
CA ALA A 95 3.03 -20.80 -9.90
C ALA A 95 1.65 -20.15 -10.10
N PHE A 96 0.84 -20.09 -9.03
CA PHE A 96 -0.47 -19.44 -9.07
C PHE A 96 -0.37 -17.97 -9.49
N PHE A 97 0.60 -17.21 -8.96
CA PHE A 97 0.80 -15.80 -9.35
C PHE A 97 1.26 -15.67 -10.80
N ALA A 98 2.15 -16.54 -11.25
CA ALA A 98 2.63 -16.55 -12.64
C ALA A 98 1.52 -16.89 -13.66
N ASP A 99 0.61 -17.78 -13.29
CA ASP A 99 -0.55 -18.13 -14.13
C ASP A 99 -1.59 -17.02 -14.16
N PHE A 100 -1.79 -16.33 -13.02
CA PHE A 100 -2.84 -15.34 -12.89
C PHE A 100 -2.44 -13.95 -13.39
N TYR A 101 -1.18 -13.54 -13.17
CA TYR A 101 -0.66 -12.22 -13.51
C TYR A 101 0.40 -12.30 -14.61
N ARG A 102 0.08 -11.78 -15.78
CA ARG A 102 0.99 -11.78 -16.96
C ARG A 102 2.28 -10.98 -16.72
N ASP A 103 2.21 -9.99 -15.82
CA ASP A 103 3.28 -9.08 -15.42
C ASP A 103 4.12 -9.61 -14.25
N PHE A 104 3.86 -10.86 -13.79
CA PHE A 104 4.61 -11.46 -12.69
C PHE A 104 5.98 -11.97 -13.15
N SER A 105 7.03 -11.53 -12.49
CA SER A 105 8.41 -11.94 -12.78
C SER A 105 8.86 -13.05 -11.81
N MET A 106 8.82 -14.30 -12.28
CA MET A 106 9.35 -15.44 -11.53
C MET A 106 10.83 -15.25 -11.16
N LYS A 107 11.64 -14.68 -12.07
CA LYS A 107 13.06 -14.40 -11.82
C LYS A 107 13.21 -13.47 -10.61
N LYS A 108 12.50 -12.36 -10.58
CA LYS A 108 12.53 -11.39 -9.49
C LYS A 108 12.05 -12.00 -8.17
N ALA A 109 10.97 -12.78 -8.21
CA ALA A 109 10.47 -13.49 -7.03
C ALA A 109 11.53 -14.42 -6.44
N MET A 110 12.21 -15.21 -7.27
CA MET A 110 13.28 -16.13 -6.84
C MET A 110 14.48 -15.40 -6.24
N GLU A 111 14.90 -14.28 -6.83
CA GLU A 111 15.97 -13.43 -6.31
C GLU A 111 15.61 -12.87 -4.92
N MET A 112 14.38 -12.36 -4.75
CA MET A 112 13.90 -11.85 -3.48
C MET A 112 13.77 -12.93 -2.41
N LEU A 113 13.24 -14.12 -2.75
CA LEU A 113 13.16 -15.26 -1.83
C LEU A 113 14.53 -15.67 -1.32
N LYS A 114 15.52 -15.72 -2.21
CA LYS A 114 16.91 -16.04 -1.83
C LYS A 114 17.47 -15.03 -0.84
N LEU A 115 17.27 -13.73 -1.08
CA LEU A 115 17.72 -12.66 -0.17
C LEU A 115 17.03 -12.71 1.19
N LEU A 116 15.75 -13.11 1.21
CA LEU A 116 14.96 -13.25 2.45
C LEU A 116 15.13 -14.61 3.14
N ASN A 117 15.95 -15.49 2.57
CA ASN A 117 16.20 -16.83 3.09
C ASN A 117 14.91 -17.69 3.21
N ILE A 118 14.02 -17.59 2.21
CA ILE A 118 12.78 -18.34 2.12
C ILE A 118 12.92 -19.44 1.06
N GLY A 119 12.75 -20.68 1.48
CA GLY A 119 12.85 -21.84 0.60
C GLY A 119 11.60 -22.03 -0.27
N VAL A 120 11.77 -22.35 -1.55
CA VAL A 120 10.66 -22.61 -2.47
C VAL A 120 9.81 -23.82 -2.07
N ASN A 121 10.38 -24.77 -1.32
CA ASN A 121 9.69 -25.95 -0.81
C ASN A 121 9.08 -25.76 0.59
N ASP A 122 9.29 -24.60 1.20
CA ASP A 122 8.76 -24.31 2.53
C ASP A 122 7.24 -24.28 2.50
N ARG A 123 6.65 -24.84 3.56
CA ARG A 123 5.19 -24.87 3.72
C ARG A 123 4.70 -23.64 4.48
N ILE A 124 3.63 -23.04 4.03
CA ILE A 124 3.02 -21.88 4.69
C ILE A 124 2.67 -22.15 6.15
N LYS A 125 2.21 -23.39 6.45
CA LYS A 125 1.85 -23.80 7.82
C LYS A 125 3.00 -23.65 8.82
N THR A 126 4.24 -23.88 8.39
CA THR A 126 5.43 -23.88 9.26
C THR A 126 6.11 -22.51 9.34
N MET A 127 5.67 -21.52 8.55
CA MET A 127 6.25 -20.18 8.53
C MET A 127 5.78 -19.36 9.73
N SER A 128 6.70 -18.54 10.26
CA SER A 128 6.36 -17.48 11.21
C SER A 128 5.47 -16.42 10.56
N LYS A 129 4.81 -15.60 11.36
CA LYS A 129 4.01 -14.47 10.86
C LYS A 129 4.87 -13.55 9.98
N GLY A 130 6.04 -13.12 10.45
CA GLY A 130 6.95 -12.25 9.70
C GLY A 130 7.46 -12.86 8.40
N THR A 131 7.69 -14.20 8.35
CA THR A 131 8.07 -14.88 7.12
C THR A 131 6.93 -14.88 6.09
N LYS A 132 5.68 -15.03 6.52
CA LYS A 132 4.50 -14.93 5.65
C LYS A 132 4.32 -13.52 5.10
N GLU A 133 4.57 -12.48 5.91
CA GLU A 133 4.53 -11.08 5.49
C GLU A 133 5.61 -10.79 4.44
N LYS A 134 6.84 -11.25 4.67
CA LYS A 134 7.93 -11.16 3.69
C LYS A 134 7.58 -11.88 2.37
N LEU A 135 7.01 -13.07 2.42
CA LEU A 135 6.56 -13.80 1.23
C LEU A 135 5.48 -13.02 0.48
N ASN A 136 4.51 -12.46 1.19
CA ASN A 136 3.45 -11.65 0.58
C ASN A 136 4.03 -10.43 -0.17
N LEU A 137 5.01 -9.75 0.46
CA LEU A 137 5.73 -8.66 -0.20
C LEU A 137 6.47 -9.13 -1.46
N VAL A 138 7.17 -10.28 -1.40
CA VAL A 138 7.84 -10.85 -2.59
C VAL A 138 6.86 -10.99 -3.76
N LEU A 139 5.68 -11.53 -3.51
CA LEU A 139 4.68 -11.75 -4.55
C LEU A 139 4.18 -10.42 -5.17
N VAL A 140 3.86 -9.46 -4.33
CA VAL A 140 3.35 -8.14 -4.74
C VAL A 140 4.41 -7.37 -5.51
N MET A 141 5.65 -7.32 -5.00
CA MET A 141 6.75 -6.57 -5.60
C MET A 141 7.38 -7.28 -6.82
N SER A 142 7.06 -8.56 -7.05
CA SER A 142 7.50 -9.28 -8.25
C SER A 142 6.60 -9.06 -9.47
N ARG A 143 5.53 -8.29 -9.33
CA ARG A 143 4.73 -7.79 -10.44
C ARG A 143 5.37 -6.53 -11.05
N ALA A 144 5.09 -6.25 -12.31
CA ALA A 144 5.40 -4.97 -12.96
C ALA A 144 4.14 -4.11 -13.02
N ALA A 145 3.58 -3.79 -11.85
CA ALA A 145 2.36 -3.01 -11.73
C ALA A 145 2.61 -1.51 -11.95
N ARG A 146 1.59 -0.77 -12.36
CA ARG A 146 1.62 0.70 -12.46
C ARG A 146 1.23 1.38 -11.14
N LEU A 147 0.43 0.70 -10.30
CA LEU A 147 0.06 1.19 -8.98
C LEU A 147 0.22 0.06 -7.95
N TYR A 148 1.07 0.30 -6.96
CA TYR A 148 1.22 -0.57 -5.80
C TYR A 148 0.44 0.01 -4.62
N LEU A 149 -0.42 -0.79 -4.02
CA LEU A 149 -1.20 -0.45 -2.84
C LEU A 149 -0.70 -1.32 -1.69
N LEU A 150 0.01 -0.73 -0.74
CA LEU A 150 0.67 -1.46 0.35
C LEU A 150 0.01 -1.10 1.68
N ASP A 151 -0.80 -2.03 2.22
CA ASP A 151 -1.48 -1.84 3.50
C ASP A 151 -0.61 -2.39 4.64
N GLU A 152 0.00 -1.50 5.42
CA GLU A 152 0.88 -1.79 6.55
C GLU A 152 2.08 -2.72 6.21
N PRO A 153 2.90 -2.42 5.17
CA PRO A 153 3.91 -3.35 4.66
C PRO A 153 5.04 -3.68 5.65
N ILE A 154 5.24 -2.87 6.67
CA ILE A 154 6.30 -3.05 7.68
C ILE A 154 5.77 -3.37 9.09
N ALA A 155 4.45 -3.55 9.24
CA ALA A 155 3.85 -3.91 10.52
C ALA A 155 4.27 -5.34 10.94
N GLY A 156 4.72 -5.48 12.19
CA GLY A 156 5.13 -6.79 12.71
C GLY A 156 6.43 -7.37 12.16
N VAL A 157 7.18 -6.58 11.39
CA VAL A 157 8.48 -6.95 10.82
C VAL A 157 9.60 -6.42 11.72
N ASP A 158 10.65 -7.22 11.90
CA ASP A 158 11.83 -6.79 12.66
C ASP A 158 12.56 -5.60 11.98
N PRO A 159 13.26 -4.73 12.75
CA PRO A 159 13.87 -3.52 12.20
C PRO A 159 14.83 -3.77 11.03
N ALA A 160 15.63 -4.85 11.07
CA ALA A 160 16.57 -5.16 9.99
C ALA A 160 15.85 -5.52 8.69
N ALA A 161 14.71 -6.23 8.80
CA ALA A 161 13.89 -6.57 7.65
C ALA A 161 13.07 -5.37 7.11
N ARG A 162 12.75 -4.36 7.95
CA ARG A 162 12.09 -3.13 7.48
C ARG A 162 12.94 -2.39 6.46
N ASP A 163 14.24 -2.20 6.74
CA ASP A 163 15.16 -1.57 5.78
C ASP A 163 15.20 -2.31 4.45
N TYR A 164 15.18 -3.65 4.47
CA TYR A 164 15.12 -4.44 3.26
C TYR A 164 13.81 -4.21 2.48
N ILE A 165 12.67 -4.17 3.18
CA ILE A 165 11.35 -3.91 2.58
C ILE A 165 11.35 -2.53 1.90
N LEU A 166 11.80 -1.48 2.61
CA LEU A 166 11.84 -0.13 2.08
C LEU A 166 12.77 -0.02 0.85
N ARG A 167 13.95 -0.61 0.91
CA ARG A 167 14.85 -0.70 -0.27
C ARG A 167 14.20 -1.45 -1.43
N THR A 168 13.45 -2.51 -1.15
CA THR A 168 12.74 -3.26 -2.17
C THR A 168 11.64 -2.40 -2.81
N ILE A 169 10.90 -1.61 -2.05
CA ILE A 169 9.91 -0.67 -2.56
C ILE A 169 10.59 0.34 -3.49
N ILE A 170 11.68 1.00 -3.04
CA ILE A 170 12.43 1.97 -3.83
C ILE A 170 13.01 1.33 -5.09
N SER A 171 13.61 0.13 -5.03
CA SER A 171 14.22 -0.52 -6.18
C SER A 171 13.21 -0.99 -7.23
N ASN A 172 11.95 -1.10 -6.86
CA ASN A 172 10.85 -1.46 -7.75
C ASN A 172 10.04 -0.26 -8.26
N TYR A 173 10.34 0.90 -7.68
CA TYR A 173 9.80 2.16 -8.14
C TYR A 173 10.41 2.53 -9.49
N SER A 174 9.60 3.05 -10.37
CA SER A 174 9.99 3.64 -11.65
C SER A 174 9.12 4.86 -11.92
N GLU A 175 9.54 5.73 -12.82
CA GLU A 175 8.76 6.91 -13.22
C GLU A 175 7.37 6.56 -13.77
N ASP A 176 7.20 5.30 -14.24
CA ASP A 176 5.92 4.78 -14.75
C ASP A 176 5.05 4.11 -13.69
N SER A 177 5.54 3.95 -12.46
CA SER A 177 4.81 3.30 -11.37
C SER A 177 4.67 4.21 -10.17
N SER A 178 3.59 4.05 -9.40
CA SER A 178 3.36 4.77 -8.15
C SER A 178 3.08 3.80 -7.03
N VAL A 179 3.36 4.23 -5.81
CA VAL A 179 3.16 3.42 -4.61
C VAL A 179 2.32 4.22 -3.62
N ILE A 180 1.27 3.64 -3.09
CA ILE A 180 0.52 4.19 -1.93
C ILE A 180 0.77 3.26 -0.75
N ILE A 181 1.33 3.80 0.32
CA ILE A 181 1.69 3.07 1.54
C ILE A 181 0.84 3.55 2.69
N THR A 182 0.10 2.65 3.35
CA THR A 182 -0.47 2.95 4.66
C THR A 182 0.48 2.46 5.74
N THR A 183 0.68 3.24 6.78
CA THR A 183 1.46 2.81 7.95
C THR A 183 1.17 3.68 9.17
N HIS A 184 1.40 3.11 10.34
CA HIS A 184 1.53 3.84 11.60
C HIS A 184 3.00 4.04 12.04
N HIS A 185 3.96 3.50 11.28
CA HIS A 185 5.40 3.67 11.48
C HIS A 185 5.95 4.78 10.56
N ILE A 186 5.47 6.01 10.76
CA ILE A 186 5.75 7.14 9.85
C ILE A 186 7.25 7.43 9.78
N ALA A 187 7.94 7.48 10.92
CA ALA A 187 9.37 7.76 10.99
C ALA A 187 10.24 6.79 10.16
N ASP A 188 9.79 5.54 9.98
CA ASP A 188 10.52 4.56 9.18
C ASP A 188 10.35 4.82 7.67
N VAL A 189 9.16 5.25 7.22
CA VAL A 189 8.82 5.40 5.80
C VAL A 189 8.99 6.81 5.25
N GLU A 190 8.97 7.86 6.08
CA GLU A 190 8.98 9.26 5.62
C GLU A 190 10.18 9.63 4.73
N LYS A 191 11.26 8.84 4.82
CA LYS A 191 12.50 9.04 4.02
C LYS A 191 12.32 8.69 2.54
N ILE A 192 11.28 7.91 2.24
CA ILE A 192 11.01 7.43 0.87
C ILE A 192 9.75 8.03 0.28
N LEU A 193 9.00 8.84 1.04
CA LEU A 193 7.76 9.46 0.58
C LEU A 193 8.04 10.75 -0.20
N ASP A 194 7.39 10.89 -1.35
CA ASP A 194 7.31 12.13 -2.11
C ASP A 194 6.18 13.01 -1.58
N ASP A 195 5.00 12.40 -1.38
CA ASP A 195 3.79 13.10 -0.94
C ASP A 195 3.15 12.37 0.25
N VAL A 196 2.35 13.10 1.03
CA VAL A 196 1.58 12.55 2.14
C VAL A 196 0.13 13.00 2.09
N ILE A 197 -0.76 12.11 2.46
CA ILE A 197 -2.19 12.34 2.60
C ILE A 197 -2.58 11.97 4.04
N PHE A 198 -3.09 12.94 4.81
CA PHE A 198 -3.62 12.68 6.14
C PHE A 198 -5.12 12.44 6.03
N LEU A 199 -5.53 11.23 6.45
CA LEU A 199 -6.92 10.80 6.44
C LEU A 199 -7.42 10.68 7.89
N ASN A 200 -8.49 11.39 8.22
CA ASN A 200 -9.13 11.30 9.52
C ASN A 200 -10.65 11.27 9.37
N GLU A 201 -11.33 10.38 10.10
CA GLU A 201 -12.79 10.20 10.06
C GLU A 201 -13.38 10.15 8.64
N GLY A 202 -12.63 9.52 7.72
CA GLY A 202 -13.02 9.38 6.32
C GLY A 202 -12.81 10.62 5.45
N LYS A 203 -12.18 11.69 5.95
CA LYS A 203 -11.90 12.94 5.23
C LYS A 203 -10.40 13.15 5.06
N ILE A 204 -10.03 13.82 3.98
CA ILE A 204 -8.64 14.28 3.78
C ILE A 204 -8.48 15.60 4.53
N GLU A 205 -7.59 15.61 5.53
CA GLU A 205 -7.24 16.82 6.30
C GLU A 205 -6.03 17.53 5.70
N LEU A 206 -5.12 16.77 5.08
CA LEU A 206 -3.92 17.29 4.46
C LEU A 206 -3.55 16.44 3.24
N ASN A 207 -3.11 17.10 2.18
CA ASN A 207 -2.51 16.48 1.00
C ASN A 207 -1.41 17.42 0.50
N SER A 208 -0.14 17.01 0.67
CA SER A 208 1.01 17.87 0.36
C SER A 208 2.25 17.07 0.01
N ALA A 209 3.20 17.68 -0.70
CA ALA A 209 4.53 17.13 -0.84
C ALA A 209 5.26 17.15 0.52
N VAL A 210 6.08 16.13 0.75
CA VAL A 210 6.85 16.02 2.01
C VAL A 210 7.85 17.18 2.17
N GLU A 211 8.45 17.62 1.07
CA GLU A 211 9.40 18.75 1.07
C GLU A 211 8.71 20.05 1.48
N ASP A 212 7.54 20.33 0.89
CA ASP A 212 6.76 21.55 1.19
C ASP A 212 6.38 21.59 2.69
N LEU A 213 5.95 20.44 3.24
CA LEU A 213 5.62 20.35 4.68
C LEU A 213 6.83 20.58 5.59
N ARG A 214 8.00 20.07 5.19
CA ARG A 214 9.23 20.26 5.96
C ARG A 214 9.70 21.72 5.91
N GLU A 215 9.56 22.36 4.75
CA GLU A 215 9.92 23.79 4.61
C GLU A 215 8.97 24.69 5.40
N GLU A 216 7.67 24.43 5.37
CA GLU A 216 6.66 25.24 6.05
C GLU A 216 6.73 25.10 7.58
N HIS A 217 6.91 23.87 8.09
CA HIS A 217 6.82 23.61 9.52
C HIS A 217 8.18 23.44 10.22
N GLY A 218 9.28 23.24 9.49
CA GLY A 218 10.61 22.96 10.07
C GLY A 218 10.65 21.62 10.85
N LYS A 219 9.76 20.68 10.55
CA LYS A 219 9.53 19.43 11.28
C LYS A 219 9.46 18.23 10.35
N SER A 220 9.68 17.03 10.92
CA SER A 220 9.44 15.78 10.20
C SER A 220 7.94 15.52 10.01
N VAL A 221 7.58 14.66 9.05
CA VAL A 221 6.19 14.24 8.83
C VAL A 221 5.62 13.54 10.07
N ASP A 222 6.44 12.74 10.78
CA ASP A 222 6.05 12.07 12.02
C ASP A 222 5.71 13.07 13.14
N GLU A 223 6.51 14.15 13.30
CA GLU A 223 6.25 15.20 14.28
C GLU A 223 4.96 15.97 13.96
N ILE A 224 4.76 16.38 12.69
CA ILE A 224 3.54 17.05 12.23
C ILE A 224 2.32 16.17 12.48
N PHE A 225 2.42 14.89 12.12
CA PHE A 225 1.34 13.92 12.34
C PHE A 225 0.98 13.78 13.83
N ARG A 226 1.97 13.68 14.70
CA ARG A 226 1.74 13.61 16.14
C ARG A 226 1.07 14.86 16.67
N GLU A 227 1.54 16.05 16.31
CA GLU A 227 0.90 17.29 16.72
C GLU A 227 -0.54 17.40 16.25
N THR A 228 -0.83 17.01 15.01
CA THR A 228 -2.17 17.04 14.48
C THR A 228 -3.13 16.11 15.23
N TYR A 229 -2.67 14.91 15.64
CA TYR A 229 -3.57 13.87 16.19
C TYR A 229 -3.41 13.62 17.69
N ILE A 230 -2.33 14.03 18.36
CA ILE A 230 -2.20 13.94 19.83
C ILE A 230 -3.14 14.95 20.51
N CYS A 231 -3.38 16.10 19.90
CA CYS A 231 -4.35 17.08 20.41
C CYS A 231 -5.82 16.59 20.38
N LEU A 232 -6.12 15.48 19.68
CA LEU A 232 -7.47 14.91 19.57
C LEU A 232 -7.72 13.74 20.54
N GLY A 233 -6.72 13.30 21.30
CA GLY A 233 -6.78 12.14 22.20
C GLY A 233 -6.78 12.48 23.70
N GLY A 234 -7.14 13.70 24.09
CA GLY A 234 -7.26 14.13 25.48
C GLY A 234 -8.69 14.06 25.99
#